data_0ef86d3b2c3670c791d3895b0fd0b1a8
#
_entry.id   0ef86d3b2c3670c791d3895b0fd0b1a8
#
_cell.length_a   1.000
_cell.length_b   1.000
_cell.length_c   1.000
_cell.angle_alpha   90.00
_cell.angle_beta   90.00
_cell.angle_gamma   90.00
#
_symmetry.space_group_name_H-M   'P 1'
#
loop_
_entity.id
_entity.type
_entity.pdbx_description
1 polymer ?
#
loop_
_entity_poly.entity_id
_entity_poly.type
_entity_poly.pdbx_seq_one_letter_code
_entity_poly.pdbx_strand_id
1 'polypeptide(L)'
;MSKANKKQSRLIFRSVVLLLLAAAIIFSIVSKDKVKVLAVGDKAPDFELVDLDGNKQRLSDYKGEGVFLNFWGTWCPPCKREMPDMEEQYNAFKEKGVHVLSVNSGESNLKVDTFRDQYGLTFPIVIDKAKDIRDLYNIQPLPTTFLIDKDGRIKKIIITEMTRDEIISYMESIQP
;
A
#
# COMPACT_ATOMS: atom_id res chain seq x y z
N MET A 1 -51.18 5.32 -39.94
CA MET A 1 -49.90 4.70 -39.51
C MET A 1 -50.23 3.40 -38.79
N SER A 2 -49.86 2.25 -39.38
CA SER A 2 -50.28 0.91 -38.99
C SER A 2 -49.74 0.48 -37.60
N LYS A 3 -50.59 -0.22 -36.82
CA LYS A 3 -50.24 -0.81 -35.49
C LYS A 3 -49.00 -1.72 -35.56
N ALA A 4 -48.68 -2.29 -36.72
CA ALA A 4 -47.50 -3.12 -36.99
C ALA A 4 -46.18 -2.34 -36.84
N ASN A 5 -46.10 -1.11 -37.37
CA ASN A 5 -44.93 -0.26 -37.32
C ASN A 5 -44.57 0.16 -35.86
N LYS A 6 -45.57 0.37 -35.02
CA LYS A 6 -45.38 0.74 -33.60
C LYS A 6 -44.87 -0.44 -32.75
N LYS A 7 -45.25 -1.68 -33.11
CA LYS A 7 -44.76 -2.89 -32.41
C LYS A 7 -43.31 -3.19 -32.79
N GLN A 8 -42.93 -3.01 -34.04
CA GLN A 8 -41.60 -3.22 -34.54
C GLN A 8 -40.60 -2.18 -33.96
N SER A 9 -41.01 -0.90 -33.90
CA SER A 9 -40.23 0.17 -33.28
C SER A 9 -39.95 -0.10 -31.79
N ARG A 10 -40.92 -0.62 -31.04
CA ARG A 10 -40.79 -1.00 -29.62
C ARG A 10 -39.85 -2.18 -29.43
N LEU A 11 -39.84 -3.16 -30.35
CA LEU A 11 -38.93 -4.29 -30.30
C LEU A 11 -37.50 -3.83 -30.59
N ILE A 12 -37.28 -3.00 -31.61
CA ILE A 12 -35.97 -2.43 -31.93
C ILE A 12 -35.44 -1.63 -30.73
N PHE A 13 -36.28 -0.74 -30.15
CA PHE A 13 -35.89 0.04 -28.99
C PHE A 13 -35.44 -0.84 -27.80
N ARG A 14 -36.22 -1.90 -27.49
CA ARG A 14 -35.87 -2.86 -26.42
C ARG A 14 -34.56 -3.59 -26.71
N SER A 15 -34.34 -4.03 -27.95
CA SER A 15 -33.12 -4.70 -28.34
C SER A 15 -31.89 -3.78 -28.22
N VAL A 16 -32.01 -2.51 -28.61
CA VAL A 16 -30.95 -1.51 -28.49
C VAL A 16 -30.62 -1.26 -27.02
N VAL A 17 -31.63 -1.09 -26.16
CA VAL A 17 -31.42 -0.91 -24.71
C VAL A 17 -30.74 -2.12 -24.09
N LEU A 18 -31.16 -3.34 -24.44
CA LEU A 18 -30.52 -4.56 -23.94
C LEU A 18 -29.04 -4.68 -24.39
N LEU A 19 -28.76 -4.33 -25.64
CA LEU A 19 -27.39 -4.31 -26.15
C LEU A 19 -26.52 -3.28 -25.45
N LEU A 20 -27.03 -2.08 -25.18
CA LEU A 20 -26.31 -1.06 -24.43
C LEU A 20 -26.04 -1.49 -22.98
N LEU A 21 -27.02 -2.12 -22.33
CA LEU A 21 -26.84 -2.66 -20.98
C LEU A 21 -25.82 -3.81 -20.98
N ALA A 22 -25.87 -4.72 -21.94
CA ALA A 22 -24.89 -5.79 -22.07
C ALA A 22 -23.46 -5.22 -22.32
N ALA A 23 -23.34 -4.22 -23.20
CA ALA A 23 -22.08 -3.54 -23.46
C ALA A 23 -21.53 -2.82 -22.21
N ALA A 24 -22.40 -2.16 -21.43
CA ALA A 24 -22.02 -1.50 -20.18
C ALA A 24 -21.55 -2.53 -19.13
N ILE A 25 -22.22 -3.67 -19.01
CA ILE A 25 -21.83 -4.76 -18.11
C ILE A 25 -20.48 -5.35 -18.54
N ILE A 26 -20.31 -5.65 -19.82
CA ILE A 26 -19.06 -6.17 -20.37
C ILE A 26 -17.92 -5.16 -20.15
N PHE A 27 -18.16 -3.88 -20.42
CA PHE A 27 -17.21 -2.80 -20.18
C PHE A 27 -16.83 -2.72 -18.69
N SER A 28 -17.81 -2.81 -17.79
CA SER A 28 -17.57 -2.80 -16.33
C SER A 28 -16.76 -4.03 -15.85
N ILE A 29 -16.97 -5.19 -16.47
CA ILE A 29 -16.23 -6.42 -16.13
C ILE A 29 -14.81 -6.37 -16.70
N VAL A 30 -14.64 -5.87 -17.91
CA VAL A 30 -13.33 -5.78 -18.60
C VAL A 30 -12.48 -4.64 -18.02
N SER A 31 -13.12 -3.54 -17.57
CA SER A 31 -12.46 -2.38 -16.97
C SER A 31 -12.14 -2.56 -15.49
N LYS A 32 -12.45 -3.71 -14.87
CA LYS A 32 -11.88 -4.04 -13.56
C LYS A 32 -10.39 -4.21 -13.76
N ASP A 33 -9.64 -3.15 -13.42
CA ASP A 33 -8.18 -3.19 -13.36
C ASP A 33 -7.80 -4.42 -12.54
N LYS A 34 -7.12 -5.36 -13.18
CA LYS A 34 -6.52 -6.50 -12.48
C LYS A 34 -5.52 -5.89 -11.51
N VAL A 35 -5.80 -5.96 -10.20
CA VAL A 35 -4.82 -5.58 -9.18
C VAL A 35 -3.54 -6.31 -9.51
N LYS A 36 -2.53 -5.57 -9.98
CA LYS A 36 -1.24 -6.15 -10.35
C LYS A 36 -0.60 -6.65 -9.06
N VAL A 37 -0.40 -7.96 -8.96
CA VAL A 37 0.39 -8.52 -7.86
C VAL A 37 1.81 -8.03 -8.03
N LEU A 38 2.30 -7.25 -7.07
CA LEU A 38 3.65 -6.71 -7.08
C LEU A 38 4.67 -7.84 -6.87
N ALA A 39 5.76 -7.79 -7.63
CA ALA A 39 6.84 -8.76 -7.58
C ALA A 39 8.19 -8.07 -7.36
N VAL A 40 9.18 -8.83 -6.95
CA VAL A 40 10.58 -8.39 -6.90
C VAL A 40 11.02 -7.93 -8.29
N GLY A 41 11.65 -6.75 -8.36
CA GLY A 41 12.06 -6.07 -9.60
C GLY A 41 11.03 -5.07 -10.13
N ASP A 42 9.76 -5.14 -9.72
CA ASP A 42 8.78 -4.11 -10.07
C ASP A 42 9.12 -2.77 -9.44
N LYS A 43 8.69 -1.69 -10.07
CA LYS A 43 8.72 -0.37 -9.46
C LYS A 43 7.64 -0.31 -8.39
N ALA A 44 8.00 0.11 -7.18
CA ALA A 44 7.04 0.33 -6.10
C ALA A 44 6.04 1.42 -6.52
N PRO A 45 4.72 1.20 -6.40
CA PRO A 45 3.72 2.21 -6.67
C PRO A 45 3.92 3.43 -5.77
N ASP A 46 3.91 4.62 -6.38
CA ASP A 46 4.01 5.86 -5.62
C ASP A 46 2.71 6.18 -4.89
N PHE A 47 2.83 6.81 -3.73
CA PHE A 47 1.69 7.30 -2.96
C PHE A 47 2.11 8.49 -2.10
N GLU A 48 1.12 9.29 -1.67
CA GLU A 48 1.31 10.36 -0.70
C GLU A 48 0.29 10.21 0.43
N LEU A 49 0.77 10.21 1.66
CA LEU A 49 -0.04 10.25 2.88
C LEU A 49 0.53 11.30 3.84
N VAL A 50 -0.26 11.69 4.85
CA VAL A 50 0.19 12.61 5.90
C VAL A 50 0.55 11.77 7.12
N ASP A 51 1.71 12.06 7.72
CA ASP A 51 2.16 11.41 8.95
C ASP A 51 1.44 11.96 10.21
N LEU A 52 1.76 11.39 11.35
CA LEU A 52 1.16 11.81 12.63
C LEU A 52 1.52 13.25 13.04
N ASP A 53 2.63 13.79 12.52
CA ASP A 53 3.11 15.13 12.80
C ASP A 53 2.60 16.17 11.77
N GLY A 54 1.79 15.74 10.80
CA GLY A 54 1.19 16.60 9.78
C GLY A 54 2.05 16.81 8.54
N ASN A 55 3.19 16.14 8.41
CA ASN A 55 4.06 16.23 7.25
C ASN A 55 3.58 15.30 6.14
N LYS A 56 3.73 15.75 4.89
CA LYS A 56 3.49 14.90 3.73
C LYS A 56 4.64 13.92 3.57
N GLN A 57 4.31 12.65 3.43
CA GLN A 57 5.22 11.56 3.15
C GLN A 57 4.85 10.98 1.80
N ARG A 58 5.73 11.13 0.82
CA ARG A 58 5.57 10.56 -0.51
C ARG A 58 6.70 9.57 -0.78
N LEU A 59 6.39 8.38 -1.27
CA LEU A 59 7.41 7.36 -1.51
C LEU A 59 8.49 7.84 -2.49
N SER A 60 8.12 8.59 -3.53
CA SER A 60 9.07 9.12 -4.53
C SER A 60 10.02 10.19 -3.99
N ASP A 61 9.76 10.77 -2.80
CA ASP A 61 10.67 11.74 -2.18
C ASP A 61 11.94 11.09 -1.64
N TYR A 62 11.91 9.76 -1.41
CA TYR A 62 13.06 8.94 -0.99
C TYR A 62 13.91 8.43 -2.17
N LYS A 63 13.73 9.00 -3.37
CA LYS A 63 14.52 8.60 -4.54
C LYS A 63 16.02 8.84 -4.31
N GLY A 64 16.83 7.83 -4.57
CA GLY A 64 18.26 7.84 -4.30
C GLY A 64 18.63 7.16 -2.97
N GLU A 65 17.63 6.78 -2.18
CA GLU A 65 17.76 6.18 -0.86
C GLU A 65 17.00 4.84 -0.77
N GLY A 66 17.34 4.02 0.19
CA GLY A 66 16.64 2.78 0.48
C GLY A 66 15.41 3.02 1.35
N VAL A 67 14.30 2.34 1.07
CA VAL A 67 13.08 2.43 1.88
C VAL A 67 12.65 1.06 2.40
N PHE A 68 12.54 0.98 3.71
CA PHE A 68 11.94 -0.12 4.44
C PHE A 68 10.46 0.23 4.66
N LEU A 69 9.60 -0.15 3.70
CA LEU A 69 8.16 0.17 3.69
C LEU A 69 7.39 -0.94 4.43
N ASN A 70 6.94 -0.66 5.64
CA ASN A 70 6.29 -1.63 6.52
C ASN A 70 4.79 -1.35 6.65
N PHE A 71 3.95 -2.37 6.46
CA PHE A 71 2.50 -2.34 6.67
C PHE A 71 2.14 -3.08 7.95
N TRP A 72 1.36 -2.44 8.84
CA TRP A 72 1.11 -2.94 10.18
C TRP A 72 -0.20 -2.45 10.80
N GLY A 73 -0.49 -2.93 12.02
CA GLY A 73 -1.60 -2.46 12.85
C GLY A 73 -1.31 -2.67 14.34
N THR A 74 -1.88 -1.80 15.19
CA THR A 74 -1.69 -1.89 16.66
C THR A 74 -2.29 -3.16 17.27
N TRP A 75 -3.21 -3.81 16.57
CA TRP A 75 -3.86 -5.07 16.94
C TRP A 75 -3.10 -6.33 16.48
N CYS A 76 -2.01 -6.17 15.74
CA CYS A 76 -1.23 -7.25 15.16
C CYS A 76 -0.07 -7.64 16.11
N PRO A 77 -0.13 -8.78 16.81
CA PRO A 77 0.90 -9.14 17.79
C PRO A 77 2.31 -9.29 17.19
N PRO A 78 2.52 -9.93 16.02
CA PRO A 78 3.86 -9.98 15.42
C PRO A 78 4.37 -8.59 15.03
N CYS A 79 3.51 -7.69 14.52
CA CYS A 79 3.92 -6.32 14.23
C CYS A 79 4.49 -5.60 15.46
N LYS A 80 3.85 -5.80 16.63
CA LYS A 80 4.31 -5.18 17.89
C LYS A 80 5.70 -5.65 18.31
N ARG A 81 6.02 -6.92 18.06
CA ARG A 81 7.30 -7.48 18.49
C ARG A 81 8.48 -6.94 17.70
N GLU A 82 8.28 -6.65 16.41
CA GLU A 82 9.35 -6.13 15.54
C GLU A 82 9.60 -4.62 15.69
N MET A 83 8.62 -3.84 16.25
CA MET A 83 8.72 -2.37 16.32
C MET A 83 9.94 -1.85 17.08
N PRO A 84 10.34 -2.40 18.25
CA PRO A 84 11.54 -1.92 18.96
C PRO A 84 12.83 -2.12 18.14
N ASP A 85 12.95 -3.27 17.47
CA ASP A 85 14.11 -3.56 16.63
C ASP A 85 14.12 -2.68 15.37
N MET A 86 12.95 -2.41 14.78
CA MET A 86 12.81 -1.48 13.68
C MET A 86 13.23 -0.05 14.08
N GLU A 87 12.83 0.41 15.26
CA GLU A 87 13.23 1.74 15.77
C GLU A 87 14.75 1.84 15.99
N GLU A 88 15.34 0.83 16.63
CA GLU A 88 16.77 0.78 16.83
C GLU A 88 17.53 0.86 15.49
N GLN A 89 17.09 0.05 14.52
CA GLN A 89 17.76 0.01 13.22
C GLN A 89 17.46 1.24 12.36
N TYR A 90 16.28 1.83 12.43
CA TYR A 90 16.01 3.11 11.80
C TYR A 90 17.02 4.18 12.25
N ASN A 91 17.26 4.30 13.56
CA ASN A 91 18.23 5.25 14.09
C ASN A 91 19.69 4.95 13.66
N ALA A 92 20.03 3.68 13.44
CA ALA A 92 21.35 3.27 12.99
C ALA A 92 21.59 3.48 11.47
N PHE A 93 20.51 3.50 10.67
CA PHE A 93 20.60 3.46 9.21
C PHE A 93 20.10 4.73 8.50
N LYS A 94 19.29 5.60 9.14
CA LYS A 94 18.77 6.83 8.52
C LYS A 94 19.84 7.74 7.95
N GLU A 95 20.95 7.91 8.66
CA GLU A 95 22.10 8.72 8.19
C GLU A 95 22.95 7.99 7.12
N LYS A 96 22.64 6.72 6.86
CA LYS A 96 23.26 5.91 5.82
C LYS A 96 22.39 5.80 4.57
N GLY A 97 21.33 6.60 4.49
CA GLY A 97 20.41 6.64 3.36
C GLY A 97 19.40 5.48 3.31
N VAL A 98 19.03 4.93 4.49
CA VAL A 98 17.93 3.95 4.58
C VAL A 98 16.86 4.45 5.54
N HIS A 99 15.65 4.58 5.04
CA HIS A 99 14.51 5.11 5.78
C HIS A 99 13.45 4.05 6.06
N VAL A 100 12.79 4.16 7.20
CA VAL A 100 11.57 3.41 7.50
C VAL A 100 10.38 4.30 7.19
N LEU A 101 9.47 3.84 6.33
CA LEU A 101 8.15 4.43 6.11
C LEU A 101 7.09 3.42 6.56
N SER A 102 6.41 3.74 7.65
CA SER A 102 5.51 2.81 8.33
C SER A 102 4.06 3.17 8.05
N VAL A 103 3.32 2.25 7.40
CA VAL A 103 1.92 2.45 6.96
C VAL A 103 0.98 1.69 7.87
N ASN A 104 0.24 2.40 8.71
CA ASN A 104 -0.79 1.80 9.56
C ASN A 104 -2.06 1.52 8.75
N SER A 105 -2.66 0.36 8.96
CA SER A 105 -3.82 -0.14 8.20
C SER A 105 -5.16 0.42 8.71
N GLY A 106 -5.34 1.76 8.64
CA GLY A 106 -6.64 2.41 8.74
C GLY A 106 -7.17 2.64 10.16
N GLU A 107 -6.32 2.66 11.18
CA GLU A 107 -6.74 2.95 12.55
C GLU A 107 -6.90 4.47 12.80
N SER A 108 -7.45 4.86 13.95
CA SER A 108 -7.57 6.26 14.32
C SER A 108 -6.21 6.87 14.68
N ASN A 109 -6.03 8.17 14.42
CA ASN A 109 -4.82 8.89 14.77
C ASN A 109 -4.46 8.72 16.26
N LEU A 110 -5.45 8.91 17.16
CA LEU A 110 -5.24 8.78 18.60
C LEU A 110 -4.66 7.42 19.00
N LYS A 111 -5.17 6.33 18.39
CA LYS A 111 -4.72 4.97 18.71
C LYS A 111 -3.29 4.73 18.24
N VAL A 112 -2.98 5.20 17.03
CA VAL A 112 -1.64 5.04 16.44
C VAL A 112 -0.62 5.92 17.15
N ASP A 113 -1.00 7.14 17.50
CA ASP A 113 -0.18 8.09 18.25
C ASP A 113 0.15 7.57 19.66
N THR A 114 -0.87 7.08 20.39
CA THR A 114 -0.65 6.42 21.69
C THR A 114 0.31 5.24 21.58
N PHE A 115 0.22 4.46 20.49
CA PHE A 115 1.13 3.35 20.23
C PHE A 115 2.56 3.84 19.95
N ARG A 116 2.71 4.89 19.10
CA ARG A 116 3.99 5.55 18.80
C ARG A 116 4.70 5.94 20.09
N ASP A 117 3.98 6.63 20.96
CA ASP A 117 4.52 7.10 22.25
C ASP A 117 4.92 5.95 23.18
N GLN A 118 4.06 4.91 23.24
CA GLN A 118 4.31 3.72 24.07
C GLN A 118 5.59 2.97 23.67
N TYR A 119 5.87 2.91 22.35
CA TYR A 119 7.03 2.20 21.82
C TYR A 119 8.23 3.11 21.52
N GLY A 120 8.08 4.43 21.72
CA GLY A 120 9.13 5.43 21.47
C GLY A 120 9.55 5.52 20.01
N LEU A 121 8.61 5.31 19.07
CA LEU A 121 8.91 5.27 17.64
C LEU A 121 9.14 6.67 17.08
N THR A 122 10.25 6.86 16.35
CA THR A 122 10.66 8.14 15.76
C THR A 122 10.63 8.15 14.24
N PHE A 123 10.51 7.00 13.59
CA PHE A 123 10.33 6.93 12.13
C PHE A 123 8.94 7.42 11.69
N PRO A 124 8.81 7.93 10.46
CA PRO A 124 7.53 8.37 9.91
C PRO A 124 6.45 7.28 9.93
N ILE A 125 5.30 7.60 10.54
CA ILE A 125 4.13 6.73 10.58
C ILE A 125 2.98 7.44 9.87
N VAL A 126 2.49 6.86 8.79
CA VAL A 126 1.33 7.33 8.03
C VAL A 126 0.14 6.40 8.23
N ILE A 127 -1.08 6.93 8.12
CA ILE A 127 -2.30 6.14 8.31
C ILE A 127 -3.06 6.06 6.99
N ASP A 128 -3.16 4.87 6.44
CA ASP A 128 -3.96 4.57 5.25
C ASP A 128 -5.43 4.35 5.62
N LYS A 129 -6.15 5.47 5.90
CA LYS A 129 -7.53 5.46 6.42
C LYS A 129 -8.53 4.78 5.48
N ALA A 130 -8.39 5.00 4.19
CA ALA A 130 -9.25 4.43 3.16
C ALA A 130 -8.84 3.01 2.75
N LYS A 131 -7.65 2.58 3.15
CA LYS A 131 -6.98 1.33 2.77
C LYS A 131 -6.61 1.28 1.28
N ASP A 132 -6.54 2.42 0.62
CA ASP A 132 -6.21 2.52 -0.80
C ASP A 132 -4.78 2.05 -1.08
N ILE A 133 -3.83 2.38 -0.19
CA ILE A 133 -2.44 1.97 -0.33
C ILE A 133 -2.28 0.48 -0.02
N ARG A 134 -2.99 0.00 0.99
CA ARG A 134 -3.08 -1.43 1.29
C ARG A 134 -3.57 -2.24 0.08
N ASP A 135 -4.61 -1.75 -0.59
CA ASP A 135 -5.17 -2.39 -1.78
C ASP A 135 -4.24 -2.25 -2.98
N LEU A 136 -3.60 -1.08 -3.17
CA LEU A 136 -2.62 -0.82 -4.22
C LEU A 136 -1.41 -1.79 -4.14
N TYR A 137 -0.94 -2.06 -2.92
CA TYR A 137 0.15 -3.00 -2.65
C TYR A 137 -0.30 -4.45 -2.47
N ASN A 138 -1.62 -4.71 -2.58
CA ASN A 138 -2.25 -6.02 -2.39
C ASN A 138 -1.87 -6.69 -1.05
N ILE A 139 -1.91 -5.90 0.04
CA ILE A 139 -1.55 -6.37 1.38
C ILE A 139 -2.65 -7.24 1.96
N GLN A 140 -2.36 -8.51 2.19
CA GLN A 140 -3.29 -9.46 2.81
C GLN A 140 -2.92 -9.73 4.28
N PRO A 141 -1.77 -10.37 4.60
CA PRO A 141 -1.35 -10.55 5.99
C PRO A 141 -0.60 -9.31 6.51
N LEU A 142 -0.53 -9.20 7.83
CA LEU A 142 0.32 -8.26 8.53
C LEU A 142 1.24 -9.03 9.51
N PRO A 143 2.47 -8.60 9.72
CA PRO A 143 3.15 -7.52 8.98
C PRO A 143 3.49 -7.90 7.54
N THR A 144 3.56 -6.91 6.66
CA THR A 144 4.17 -7.06 5.34
C THR A 144 5.13 -5.91 5.11
N THR A 145 6.35 -6.23 4.68
CA THR A 145 7.41 -5.25 4.44
C THR A 145 7.95 -5.37 3.02
N PHE A 146 8.08 -4.23 2.35
CA PHE A 146 8.74 -4.11 1.05
C PHE A 146 10.10 -3.44 1.26
N LEU A 147 11.15 -4.10 0.82
CA LEU A 147 12.47 -3.50 0.70
C LEU A 147 12.57 -2.84 -0.68
N ILE A 148 12.74 -1.54 -0.69
CA ILE A 148 12.76 -0.72 -1.92
C ILE A 148 14.15 -0.12 -2.03
N ASP A 149 14.79 -0.29 -3.19
CA ASP A 149 16.12 0.23 -3.45
C ASP A 149 16.09 1.71 -3.87
N LYS A 150 17.26 2.31 -4.02
CA LYS A 150 17.46 3.70 -4.43
C LYS A 150 16.81 4.10 -5.77
N ASP A 151 16.54 3.13 -6.63
CA ASP A 151 15.87 3.35 -7.91
C ASP A 151 14.35 3.23 -7.80
N GLY A 152 13.82 2.96 -6.58
CA GLY A 152 12.41 2.76 -6.29
C GLY A 152 11.89 1.40 -6.71
N ARG A 153 12.77 0.39 -6.83
CA ARG A 153 12.38 -0.99 -7.19
C ARG A 153 12.28 -1.87 -5.95
N ILE A 154 11.29 -2.74 -5.96
CA ILE A 154 11.09 -3.74 -4.92
C ILE A 154 12.21 -4.78 -5.00
N LYS A 155 13.05 -4.83 -3.99
CA LYS A 155 14.16 -5.77 -3.86
C LYS A 155 13.76 -7.06 -3.16
N LYS A 156 12.83 -6.96 -2.21
CA LYS A 156 12.27 -8.10 -1.47
C LYS A 156 10.89 -7.75 -0.91
N ILE A 157 10.07 -8.77 -0.73
CA ILE A 157 8.77 -8.69 -0.05
C ILE A 157 8.79 -9.71 1.09
N ILE A 158 8.56 -9.26 2.32
CA ILE A 158 8.53 -10.08 3.53
C ILE A 158 7.12 -10.04 4.10
N ILE A 159 6.49 -11.19 4.29
CA ILE A 159 5.09 -11.34 4.72
C ILE A 159 4.98 -12.00 6.10
N THR A 160 5.99 -11.83 6.92
CA THR A 160 6.09 -12.36 8.28
C THR A 160 6.83 -11.37 9.16
N GLU A 161 6.76 -11.57 10.48
CA GLU A 161 7.59 -10.83 11.43
C GLU A 161 9.09 -11.15 11.19
N MET A 162 9.94 -10.19 11.49
CA MET A 162 11.39 -10.28 11.32
C MET A 162 12.10 -10.24 12.67
N THR A 163 13.17 -10.98 12.76
CA THR A 163 14.12 -10.87 13.87
C THR A 163 15.00 -9.62 13.68
N ARG A 164 15.65 -9.18 14.75
CA ARG A 164 16.61 -8.05 14.73
C ARG A 164 17.70 -8.24 13.67
N ASP A 165 18.30 -9.42 13.59
CA ASP A 165 19.38 -9.71 12.64
C ASP A 165 18.89 -9.68 11.18
N GLU A 166 17.66 -10.14 10.94
CA GLU A 166 17.03 -10.02 9.62
C GLU A 166 16.77 -8.57 9.24
N ILE A 167 16.28 -7.72 10.18
CA ILE A 167 16.05 -6.29 9.93
C ILE A 167 17.37 -5.61 9.56
N ILE A 168 18.47 -5.88 10.30
CA ILE A 168 19.81 -5.36 10.00
C ILE A 168 20.22 -5.76 8.58
N SER A 169 20.20 -7.06 8.28
CA SER A 169 20.59 -7.58 6.96
C SER A 169 19.76 -6.98 5.81
N TYR A 170 18.46 -6.78 6.05
CA TYR A 170 17.56 -6.20 5.05
C TYR A 170 17.84 -4.71 4.82
N MET A 171 18.06 -3.94 5.89
CA MET A 171 18.42 -2.53 5.74
C MET A 171 19.79 -2.37 5.07
N GLU A 172 20.78 -3.19 5.41
CA GLU A 172 22.09 -3.22 4.71
C GLU A 172 21.91 -3.51 3.21
N SER A 173 21.01 -4.40 2.85
CA SER A 173 20.79 -4.81 1.47
C SER A 173 20.23 -3.70 0.56
N ILE A 174 19.60 -2.66 1.13
CA ILE A 174 19.01 -1.53 0.40
C ILE A 174 19.76 -0.22 0.59
N GLN A 175 20.90 -0.23 1.27
CA GLN A 175 21.78 0.95 1.30
C GLN A 175 22.14 1.40 -0.13
N PRO A 176 22.11 2.72 -0.42
CA PRO A 176 22.37 3.28 -1.75
C PRO A 176 23.83 3.13 -2.22
#